data_e91662c38a996bcec471e294a7438295
#
_entry.id   e91662c38a996bcec471e294a7438295
#
_cell.length_a   1.000
_cell.length_b   1.000
_cell.length_c   1.000
_cell.angle_alpha   90.00
_cell.angle_beta   90.00
_cell.angle_gamma   90.00
#
_symmetry.space_group_name_H-M   'P 1'
#
loop_
_entity.id
_entity.type
_entity.pdbx_description
1 polymer ?
#
loop_
_entity_poly.entity_id
_entity_poly.type
_entity_poly.pdbx_seq_one_letter_code
_entity_poly.pdbx_strand_id
1 'polypeptide(L)'
;MRVGQIVCACPASLPRADITDHRLTLAIGFGLAVLAQALVLTVLPEQSRLIAPSAERVGWPFALLLIGAAAASFPAAMLVDSFGRRAAFGLGASLGAAGGALCAFAIAKGNFFGLCLGAFWLGLAQGFALFYRHIAAQGAPRDGLIVLAGGGGAALLAPLFVSLAESPGAVLLIAAGLHIAALALSVRMPHARVGKPGAVEGRLSRGFVIATVAGALAWFVMSAGMLHGPLTLAVCSAAPAFIGGAMGWHLFSMYGPAALAARWPALFPPLPIVGIGLAAMLAGAAAVLSAASVTRVTVGLLAIGMGWGAVNVAALRLLHEGARPSRLALALHDVCLLGAAAAGALVF
;
A
#
# COMPACT_ATOMS: atom_id res chain seq x y z
N MET A 1 14.14 -36.76 -47.70
CA MET A 1 14.33 -36.69 -46.23
C MET A 1 13.35 -35.67 -45.70
N ARG A 2 12.30 -36.10 -44.97
CA ARG A 2 11.35 -35.19 -44.30
C ARG A 2 11.92 -34.89 -42.93
N VAL A 3 12.23 -33.62 -42.64
CA VAL A 3 12.64 -33.15 -41.32
C VAL A 3 11.45 -33.32 -40.38
N GLY A 4 11.58 -34.14 -39.34
CA GLY A 4 10.53 -34.39 -38.37
C GLY A 4 10.18 -33.11 -37.60
N GLN A 5 8.93 -32.72 -37.71
CA GLN A 5 8.37 -31.70 -36.80
C GLN A 5 8.31 -32.28 -35.39
N ILE A 6 9.10 -31.71 -34.48
CA ILE A 6 8.93 -31.96 -33.03
C ILE A 6 7.64 -31.28 -32.61
N VAL A 7 6.55 -32.03 -32.59
CA VAL A 7 5.30 -31.56 -31.97
C VAL A 7 5.47 -31.68 -30.45
N CYS A 8 5.77 -30.58 -29.77
CA CYS A 8 5.63 -30.52 -28.31
C CYS A 8 4.14 -30.63 -27.98
N ALA A 9 3.66 -31.83 -27.68
CA ALA A 9 2.37 -32.03 -27.06
C ALA A 9 2.45 -31.52 -25.61
N CYS A 10 2.12 -30.26 -25.41
CA CYS A 10 1.80 -29.78 -24.05
C CYS A 10 0.54 -30.53 -23.62
N PRO A 11 0.54 -31.23 -22.46
CA PRO A 11 -0.66 -31.86 -21.95
C PRO A 11 -1.74 -30.78 -21.72
N ALA A 12 -2.87 -30.95 -22.39
CA ALA A 12 -3.98 -30.00 -22.42
C ALA A 12 -4.74 -29.82 -21.09
N SER A 13 -4.26 -30.41 -20.03
CA SER A 13 -4.86 -30.33 -18.71
C SER A 13 -3.81 -30.38 -17.60
N LEU A 14 -3.06 -29.28 -17.43
CA LEU A 14 -2.56 -29.04 -16.09
C LEU A 14 -3.79 -28.76 -15.19
N PRO A 15 -3.92 -29.43 -14.02
CA PRO A 15 -4.99 -29.13 -13.09
C PRO A 15 -4.98 -27.62 -12.86
N ARG A 16 -6.15 -26.97 -12.97
CA ARG A 16 -6.31 -25.60 -12.47
C ARG A 16 -5.91 -25.66 -11.00
N ALA A 17 -4.69 -25.24 -10.70
CA ALA A 17 -4.24 -25.07 -9.34
C ALA A 17 -5.32 -24.24 -8.64
N ASP A 18 -5.84 -24.76 -7.53
CA ASP A 18 -7.00 -24.22 -6.84
C ASP A 18 -6.77 -22.74 -6.54
N ILE A 19 -7.56 -21.86 -7.17
CA ILE A 19 -7.44 -20.40 -7.03
C ILE A 19 -7.69 -19.98 -5.57
N THR A 20 -8.38 -20.81 -4.80
CA THR A 20 -8.72 -20.56 -3.40
C THR A 20 -7.51 -20.57 -2.46
N ASP A 21 -6.51 -21.42 -2.68
CA ASP A 21 -5.29 -21.47 -1.86
C ASP A 21 -4.37 -20.26 -2.08
N HIS A 22 -4.44 -19.62 -3.26
CA HIS A 22 -3.59 -18.48 -3.55
C HIS A 22 -4.06 -17.18 -2.90
N ARG A 23 -5.35 -17.05 -2.62
CA ARG A 23 -5.97 -15.87 -2.02
C ARG A 23 -5.43 -15.59 -0.62
N LEU A 24 -5.32 -16.63 0.21
CA LEU A 24 -4.78 -16.51 1.56
C LEU A 24 -3.29 -16.11 1.53
N THR A 25 -2.50 -16.73 0.66
CA THR A 25 -1.09 -16.39 0.48
C THR A 25 -0.91 -14.93 0.06
N LEU A 26 -1.75 -14.43 -0.86
CA LEU A 26 -1.72 -13.03 -1.29
C LEU A 26 -2.14 -12.08 -0.15
N ALA A 27 -3.17 -12.45 0.63
CA ALA A 27 -3.64 -11.66 1.77
C ALA A 27 -2.59 -11.60 2.89
N ILE A 28 -1.90 -12.71 3.19
CA ILE A 28 -0.81 -12.74 4.18
C ILE A 28 0.37 -11.90 3.68
N GLY A 29 0.78 -12.07 2.41
CA GLY A 29 1.89 -11.28 1.83
C GLY A 29 1.63 -9.79 1.86
N PHE A 30 0.41 -9.36 1.50
CA PHE A 30 -0.02 -7.99 1.61
C PHE A 30 -0.07 -7.52 3.06
N GLY A 31 -0.61 -8.35 3.97
CA GLY A 31 -0.67 -8.06 5.40
C GLY A 31 0.71 -7.81 6.01
N LEU A 32 1.71 -8.64 5.68
CA LEU A 32 3.10 -8.45 6.13
C LEU A 32 3.68 -7.12 5.64
N ALA A 33 3.44 -6.76 4.37
CA ALA A 33 3.88 -5.49 3.81
C ALA A 33 3.19 -4.29 4.47
N VAL A 34 1.87 -4.37 4.72
CA VAL A 34 1.11 -3.31 5.40
C VAL A 34 1.55 -3.16 6.85
N LEU A 35 1.79 -4.26 7.57
CA LEU A 35 2.30 -4.21 8.93
C LEU A 35 3.69 -3.57 8.98
N ALA A 36 4.59 -3.96 8.06
CA ALA A 36 5.91 -3.33 7.95
C ALA A 36 5.80 -1.83 7.67
N GLN A 37 4.92 -1.43 6.75
CA GLN A 37 4.66 -0.02 6.46
C GLN A 37 4.09 0.73 7.67
N ALA A 38 3.16 0.12 8.41
CA ALA A 38 2.60 0.69 9.63
C ALA A 38 3.70 1.02 10.65
N LEU A 39 4.63 0.08 10.85
CA LEU A 39 5.77 0.28 11.75
C LEU A 39 6.68 1.42 11.26
N VAL A 40 6.99 1.46 9.97
CA VAL A 40 7.79 2.55 9.38
C VAL A 40 7.13 3.91 9.62
N LEU A 41 5.83 4.02 9.35
CA LEU A 41 5.09 5.27 9.47
C LEU A 41 4.93 5.77 10.90
N THR A 42 5.00 4.90 11.91
CA THR A 42 5.01 5.34 13.33
C THR A 42 6.32 6.01 13.73
N VAL A 43 7.42 5.71 13.02
CA VAL A 43 8.77 6.16 13.38
C VAL A 43 9.30 7.24 12.43
N LEU A 44 9.04 7.09 11.14
CA LEU A 44 9.70 7.87 10.08
C LEU A 44 9.50 9.39 10.21
N PRO A 45 8.29 9.94 10.47
CA PRO A 45 8.09 11.40 10.57
C PRO A 45 8.91 12.02 11.71
N GLU A 46 8.88 11.41 12.89
CA GLU A 46 9.57 11.94 14.05
C GLU A 46 11.11 11.82 13.91
N GLN A 47 11.60 10.69 13.39
CA GLN A 47 13.03 10.52 13.16
C GLN A 47 13.53 11.48 12.05
N SER A 48 12.71 11.71 11.03
CA SER A 48 13.02 12.73 10.03
C SER A 48 13.13 14.12 10.68
N ARG A 49 12.17 14.50 11.54
CA ARG A 49 12.18 15.79 12.25
C ARG A 49 13.45 15.98 13.11
N LEU A 50 13.95 14.90 13.72
CA LEU A 50 15.13 14.95 14.58
C LEU A 50 16.46 15.11 13.83
N ILE A 51 16.58 14.56 12.61
CA ILE A 51 17.84 14.52 11.87
C ILE A 51 17.83 15.31 10.56
N ALA A 52 16.69 15.90 10.17
CA ALA A 52 16.61 16.73 8.97
C ALA A 52 17.47 17.99 9.11
N PRO A 53 18.21 18.37 8.07
CA PRO A 53 19.06 19.56 8.11
C PRO A 53 18.29 20.90 8.10
N SER A 54 16.99 20.86 7.75
CA SER A 54 16.07 22.01 7.83
C SER A 54 14.63 21.56 7.97
N ALA A 55 13.75 22.41 8.49
CA ALA A 55 12.32 22.14 8.66
C ALA A 55 11.63 21.76 7.34
N GLU A 56 12.00 22.38 6.25
CA GLU A 56 11.44 22.14 4.90
C GLU A 56 11.72 20.73 4.39
N ARG A 57 12.73 20.03 4.93
CA ARG A 57 13.13 18.70 4.49
C ARG A 57 12.53 17.57 5.32
N VAL A 58 11.80 17.89 6.39
CA VAL A 58 11.21 16.88 7.29
C VAL A 58 10.29 15.90 6.53
N GLY A 59 9.55 16.37 5.53
CA GLY A 59 8.67 15.52 4.70
C GLY A 59 9.39 14.66 3.66
N TRP A 60 10.68 14.91 3.36
CA TRP A 60 11.38 14.25 2.26
C TRP A 60 11.44 12.73 2.36
N PRO A 61 11.79 12.09 3.50
CA PRO A 61 11.82 10.64 3.57
C PRO A 61 10.45 10.02 3.26
N PHE A 62 9.36 10.62 3.76
CA PHE A 62 8.01 10.13 3.47
C PHE A 62 7.61 10.36 2.00
N ALA A 63 7.91 11.51 1.43
CA ALA A 63 7.70 11.77 0.00
C ALA A 63 8.50 10.80 -0.88
N LEU A 64 9.77 10.52 -0.56
CA LEU A 64 10.60 9.56 -1.28
C LEU A 64 10.09 8.13 -1.16
N LEU A 65 9.51 7.74 -0.02
CA LEU A 65 8.79 6.46 0.10
C LEU A 65 7.65 6.38 -0.93
N LEU A 66 6.84 7.41 -1.05
CA LEU A 66 5.73 7.45 -2.01
C LEU A 66 6.21 7.50 -3.47
N ILE A 67 7.27 8.24 -3.75
CA ILE A 67 7.92 8.27 -5.07
C ILE A 67 8.49 6.89 -5.41
N GLY A 68 9.12 6.21 -4.46
CA GLY A 68 9.59 4.83 -4.63
C GLY A 68 8.44 3.88 -4.98
N ALA A 69 7.31 4.01 -4.28
CA ALA A 69 6.12 3.19 -4.55
C ALA A 69 5.56 3.47 -5.96
N ALA A 70 5.51 4.73 -6.39
CA ALA A 70 5.11 5.09 -7.75
C ALA A 70 6.08 4.51 -8.79
N ALA A 71 7.39 4.65 -8.57
CA ALA A 71 8.42 4.14 -9.47
C ALA A 71 8.38 2.61 -9.62
N ALA A 72 7.97 1.88 -8.60
CA ALA A 72 7.84 0.43 -8.65
C ALA A 72 6.63 -0.08 -9.44
N SER A 73 5.61 0.74 -9.70
CA SER A 73 4.33 0.30 -10.27
C SER A 73 4.50 -0.35 -11.67
N PHE A 74 5.26 0.28 -12.57
CA PHE A 74 5.55 -0.31 -13.89
C PHE A 74 6.48 -1.53 -13.81
N PRO A 75 7.62 -1.50 -13.10
CA PRO A 75 8.45 -2.68 -12.90
C PRO A 75 7.70 -3.86 -12.29
N ALA A 76 6.81 -3.62 -11.32
CA ALA A 76 5.98 -4.66 -10.71
C ALA A 76 5.07 -5.34 -11.74
N ALA A 77 4.37 -4.55 -12.57
CA ALA A 77 3.53 -5.07 -13.64
C ALA A 77 4.33 -5.91 -14.64
N MET A 78 5.46 -5.36 -15.11
CA MET A 78 6.34 -6.02 -16.10
C MET A 78 6.96 -7.32 -15.55
N LEU A 79 7.43 -7.30 -14.30
CA LEU A 79 8.02 -8.49 -13.67
C LEU A 79 6.99 -9.59 -13.43
N VAL A 80 5.76 -9.24 -13.05
CA VAL A 80 4.67 -10.21 -12.90
C VAL A 80 4.37 -10.87 -14.27
N ASP A 81 4.39 -10.10 -15.37
CA ASP A 81 4.13 -10.62 -16.71
C ASP A 81 5.27 -11.47 -17.26
N SER A 82 6.52 -11.05 -17.04
CA SER A 82 7.70 -11.69 -17.65
C SER A 82 8.22 -12.85 -16.82
N PHE A 83 8.28 -12.71 -15.49
CA PHE A 83 8.93 -13.65 -14.56
C PHE A 83 7.96 -14.25 -13.53
N GLY A 84 6.70 -13.79 -13.52
CA GLY A 84 5.67 -14.30 -12.63
C GLY A 84 5.69 -13.66 -11.23
N ARG A 85 4.66 -14.01 -10.46
CA ARG A 85 4.37 -13.42 -9.13
C ARG A 85 5.51 -13.62 -8.13
N ARG A 86 6.14 -14.79 -8.14
CA ARG A 86 7.22 -15.15 -7.23
C ARG A 86 8.41 -14.19 -7.34
N ALA A 87 8.87 -13.94 -8.57
CA ALA A 87 10.01 -13.05 -8.82
C ALA A 87 9.69 -11.60 -8.45
N ALA A 88 8.52 -11.11 -8.87
CA ALA A 88 8.10 -9.74 -8.59
C ALA A 88 7.97 -9.47 -7.09
N PHE A 89 7.22 -10.29 -6.36
CA PHE A 89 7.02 -10.09 -4.92
C PHE A 89 8.26 -10.41 -4.10
N GLY A 90 9.10 -11.37 -4.55
CA GLY A 90 10.39 -11.64 -3.93
C GLY A 90 11.34 -10.44 -4.02
N LEU A 91 11.42 -9.79 -5.19
CA LEU A 91 12.23 -8.57 -5.35
C LEU A 91 11.70 -7.44 -4.46
N GLY A 92 10.37 -7.20 -4.47
CA GLY A 92 9.77 -6.18 -3.61
C GLY A 92 10.09 -6.41 -2.14
N ALA A 93 9.95 -7.64 -1.65
CA ALA A 93 10.25 -8.00 -0.28
C ALA A 93 11.76 -7.82 0.07
N SER A 94 12.66 -8.18 -0.86
CA SER A 94 14.10 -7.96 -0.68
C SER A 94 14.44 -6.48 -0.56
N LEU A 95 13.84 -5.63 -1.40
CA LEU A 95 14.02 -4.18 -1.33
C LEU A 95 13.49 -3.62 0.00
N GLY A 96 12.34 -4.12 0.49
CA GLY A 96 11.79 -3.72 1.77
C GLY A 96 12.68 -4.10 2.96
N ALA A 97 13.23 -5.30 2.97
CA ALA A 97 14.16 -5.73 4.00
C ALA A 97 15.43 -4.86 4.02
N ALA A 98 16.02 -4.61 2.86
CA ALA A 98 17.19 -3.77 2.73
C ALA A 98 16.89 -2.30 3.10
N GLY A 99 15.73 -1.77 2.68
CA GLY A 99 15.29 -0.41 3.00
C GLY A 99 15.06 -0.20 4.49
N GLY A 100 14.40 -1.14 5.16
CA GLY A 100 14.19 -1.10 6.62
C GLY A 100 15.51 -1.15 7.40
N ALA A 101 16.43 -2.03 7.02
CA ALA A 101 17.76 -2.12 7.62
C ALA A 101 18.57 -0.83 7.38
N LEU A 102 18.50 -0.26 6.17
CA LEU A 102 19.18 1.00 5.85
C LEU A 102 18.61 2.16 6.67
N CYS A 103 17.28 2.27 6.82
CA CYS A 103 16.67 3.29 7.67
C CYS A 103 17.14 3.16 9.12
N ALA A 104 17.17 1.94 9.68
CA ALA A 104 17.66 1.71 11.05
C ALA A 104 19.11 2.15 11.21
N PHE A 105 19.99 1.78 10.27
CA PHE A 105 21.38 2.21 10.25
C PHE A 105 21.53 3.73 10.13
N ALA A 106 20.74 4.35 9.24
CA ALA A 106 20.75 5.78 9.01
C ALA A 106 20.37 6.57 10.27
N ILE A 107 19.35 6.13 11.00
CA ILE A 107 18.96 6.74 12.29
C ILE A 107 20.08 6.62 13.30
N ALA A 108 20.68 5.43 13.44
CA ALA A 108 21.79 5.20 14.37
C ALA A 108 23.02 6.08 14.09
N LYS A 109 23.19 6.52 12.84
CA LYS A 109 24.29 7.40 12.40
C LYS A 109 23.90 8.87 12.27
N GLY A 110 22.64 9.25 12.54
CA GLY A 110 22.14 10.61 12.28
C GLY A 110 22.22 11.02 10.82
N ASN A 111 22.13 10.06 9.87
CA ASN A 111 22.33 10.29 8.44
C ASN A 111 20.99 10.49 7.74
N PHE A 112 20.60 11.74 7.52
CA PHE A 112 19.35 12.10 6.85
C PHE A 112 19.24 11.54 5.43
N PHE A 113 20.31 11.62 4.63
CA PHE A 113 20.26 11.12 3.24
C PHE A 113 20.17 9.58 3.19
N GLY A 114 20.82 8.88 4.13
CA GLY A 114 20.65 7.45 4.31
C GLY A 114 19.21 7.07 4.67
N LEU A 115 18.53 7.88 5.52
CA LEU A 115 17.12 7.72 5.85
C LEU A 115 16.23 7.91 4.60
N CYS A 116 16.50 8.93 3.80
CA CYS A 116 15.83 9.18 2.53
C CYS A 116 15.96 8.01 1.56
N LEU A 117 17.18 7.47 1.40
CA LEU A 117 17.42 6.34 0.50
C LEU A 117 16.74 5.05 0.99
N GLY A 118 16.79 4.77 2.29
CA GLY A 118 16.11 3.62 2.89
C GLY A 118 14.58 3.73 2.74
N ALA A 119 14.02 4.93 2.94
CA ALA A 119 12.61 5.20 2.73
C ALA A 119 12.20 5.00 1.27
N PHE A 120 13.01 5.43 0.31
CA PHE A 120 12.77 5.18 -1.12
C PHE A 120 12.71 3.67 -1.43
N TRP A 121 13.63 2.86 -0.86
CA TRP A 121 13.60 1.40 -1.06
C TRP A 121 12.40 0.72 -0.39
N LEU A 122 11.99 1.18 0.79
CA LEU A 122 10.73 0.76 1.41
C LEU A 122 9.53 1.12 0.52
N GLY A 123 9.58 2.27 -0.13
CA GLY A 123 8.60 2.69 -1.12
C GLY A 123 8.53 1.74 -2.33
N LEU A 124 9.70 1.38 -2.91
CA LEU A 124 9.74 0.38 -3.97
C LEU A 124 9.04 -0.92 -3.53
N ALA A 125 9.33 -1.41 -2.32
CA ALA A 125 8.67 -2.60 -1.77
C ALA A 125 7.15 -2.42 -1.66
N GLN A 126 6.69 -1.25 -1.22
CA GLN A 126 5.28 -0.92 -1.12
C GLN A 126 4.58 -0.92 -2.48
N GLY A 127 5.19 -0.37 -3.52
CA GLY A 127 4.65 -0.39 -4.88
C GLY A 127 4.48 -1.81 -5.41
N PHE A 128 5.45 -2.70 -5.17
CA PHE A 128 5.28 -4.14 -5.46
C PHE A 128 4.14 -4.76 -4.64
N ALA A 129 4.03 -4.43 -3.35
CA ALA A 129 2.98 -4.98 -2.48
C ALA A 129 1.58 -4.54 -2.90
N LEU A 130 1.38 -3.33 -3.37
CA LEU A 130 0.09 -2.87 -3.86
C LEU A 130 -0.45 -3.71 -5.02
N PHE A 131 0.42 -4.36 -5.81
CA PHE A 131 0.01 -5.26 -6.88
C PHE A 131 -0.66 -6.54 -6.40
N TYR A 132 -0.49 -6.98 -5.14
CA TYR A 132 -1.21 -8.13 -4.58
C TYR A 132 -2.72 -8.03 -4.77
N ARG A 133 -3.30 -6.85 -4.53
CA ARG A 133 -4.75 -6.60 -4.67
C ARG A 133 -5.24 -6.75 -6.11
N HIS A 134 -4.45 -6.26 -7.09
CA HIS A 134 -4.79 -6.36 -8.50
C HIS A 134 -4.69 -7.78 -9.02
N ILE A 135 -3.67 -8.53 -8.59
CA ILE A 135 -3.52 -9.94 -8.92
C ILE A 135 -4.69 -10.76 -8.38
N ALA A 136 -5.11 -10.51 -7.13
CA ALA A 136 -6.26 -11.19 -6.55
C ALA A 136 -7.58 -10.81 -7.27
N ALA A 137 -7.78 -9.52 -7.55
CA ALA A 137 -8.98 -9.01 -8.20
C ALA A 137 -9.16 -9.49 -9.65
N GLN A 138 -8.09 -9.96 -10.34
CA GLN A 138 -8.21 -10.60 -11.67
C GLN A 138 -9.04 -11.90 -11.64
N GLY A 139 -9.09 -12.59 -10.50
CA GLY A 139 -9.98 -13.74 -10.30
C GLY A 139 -11.44 -13.30 -10.07
N ALA A 140 -11.62 -12.47 -9.06
CA ALA A 140 -12.88 -11.79 -8.74
C ALA A 140 -12.59 -10.51 -7.95
N PRO A 141 -13.35 -9.42 -8.15
CA PRO A 141 -13.15 -8.16 -7.39
C PRO A 141 -13.15 -8.37 -5.88
N ARG A 142 -13.98 -9.29 -5.39
CA ARG A 142 -14.06 -9.69 -3.98
C ARG A 142 -12.73 -10.19 -3.43
N ASP A 143 -11.94 -10.91 -4.22
CA ASP A 143 -10.65 -11.45 -3.76
C ASP A 143 -9.62 -10.34 -3.53
N GLY A 144 -9.64 -9.29 -4.36
CA GLY A 144 -8.87 -8.07 -4.12
C GLY A 144 -9.27 -7.34 -2.83
N LEU A 145 -10.57 -7.30 -2.51
CA LEU A 145 -11.06 -6.73 -1.26
C LEU A 145 -10.63 -7.55 -0.03
N ILE A 146 -10.59 -8.89 -0.15
CA ILE A 146 -10.09 -9.78 0.92
C ILE A 146 -8.58 -9.52 1.16
N VAL A 147 -7.80 -9.32 0.11
CA VAL A 147 -6.38 -8.98 0.24
C VAL A 147 -6.22 -7.64 0.96
N LEU A 148 -6.98 -6.62 0.58
CA LEU A 148 -6.97 -5.33 1.28
C LEU A 148 -7.38 -5.47 2.75
N ALA A 149 -8.43 -6.25 3.05
CA ALA A 149 -8.87 -6.52 4.43
C ALA A 149 -7.77 -7.20 5.27
N GLY A 150 -6.97 -8.09 4.66
CA GLY A 150 -5.80 -8.71 5.29
C GLY A 150 -4.78 -7.67 5.76
N GLY A 151 -4.58 -6.59 4.99
CA GLY A 151 -3.77 -5.45 5.40
C GLY A 151 -4.29 -4.78 6.67
N GLY A 152 -5.61 -4.56 6.76
CA GLY A 152 -6.25 -3.98 7.95
C GLY A 152 -6.06 -4.83 9.20
N GLY A 153 -6.29 -6.14 9.08
CA GLY A 153 -6.07 -7.06 10.20
C GLY A 153 -4.62 -7.07 10.68
N ALA A 154 -3.66 -7.02 9.74
CA ALA A 154 -2.24 -6.95 10.06
C ALA A 154 -1.85 -5.61 10.73
N ALA A 155 -2.42 -4.48 10.28
CA ALA A 155 -2.15 -3.16 10.86
C ALA A 155 -2.49 -3.07 12.35
N LEU A 156 -3.50 -3.82 12.83
CA LEU A 156 -3.86 -3.90 14.26
C LEU A 156 -2.74 -4.47 15.14
N LEU A 157 -1.79 -5.19 14.57
CA LEU A 157 -0.64 -5.73 15.30
C LEU A 157 0.48 -4.68 15.48
N ALA A 158 0.45 -3.56 14.75
CA ALA A 158 1.51 -2.57 14.80
C ALA A 158 1.79 -2.01 16.22
N PRO A 159 0.79 -1.64 17.03
CA PRO A 159 1.04 -1.19 18.40
C PRO A 159 1.76 -2.22 19.26
N LEU A 160 1.46 -3.51 19.09
CA LEU A 160 2.13 -4.59 19.80
C LEU A 160 3.61 -4.65 19.43
N PHE A 161 3.95 -4.61 18.14
CA PHE A 161 5.35 -4.64 17.71
C PHE A 161 6.12 -3.38 18.12
N VAL A 162 5.47 -2.22 18.11
CA VAL A 162 6.07 -0.98 18.61
C VAL A 162 6.34 -1.07 20.11
N SER A 163 5.43 -1.65 20.91
CA SER A 163 5.62 -1.80 22.36
C SER A 163 6.72 -2.80 22.72
N LEU A 164 7.02 -3.75 21.84
CA LEU A 164 8.11 -4.73 22.02
C LEU A 164 9.48 -4.18 21.58
N ALA A 165 9.51 -3.06 20.88
CA ALA A 165 10.73 -2.46 20.37
C ALA A 165 11.33 -1.48 21.40
N GLU A 166 12.61 -1.64 21.71
CA GLU A 166 13.33 -0.80 22.66
C GLU A 166 13.75 0.56 22.08
N SER A 167 13.70 0.71 20.75
CA SER A 167 14.15 1.92 20.07
C SER A 167 13.49 2.08 18.70
N PRO A 168 13.47 3.31 18.12
CA PRO A 168 13.02 3.53 16.74
C PRO A 168 13.74 2.67 15.71
N GLY A 169 15.05 2.44 15.89
CA GLY A 169 15.85 1.56 15.04
C GLY A 169 15.37 0.10 15.11
N ALA A 170 15.01 -0.39 16.31
CA ALA A 170 14.46 -1.74 16.49
C ALA A 170 13.11 -1.91 15.77
N VAL A 171 12.23 -0.89 15.79
CA VAL A 171 10.98 -0.91 15.02
C VAL A 171 11.24 -1.11 13.53
N LEU A 172 12.25 -0.41 12.98
CA LEU A 172 12.62 -0.52 11.56
C LEU A 172 13.25 -1.87 11.23
N LEU A 173 14.02 -2.47 12.15
CA LEU A 173 14.54 -3.83 11.99
C LEU A 173 13.43 -4.88 12.04
N ILE A 174 12.41 -4.69 12.88
CA ILE A 174 11.22 -5.54 12.87
C ILE A 174 10.51 -5.43 11.51
N ALA A 175 10.35 -4.22 10.98
CA ALA A 175 9.78 -4.02 9.64
C ALA A 175 10.60 -4.72 8.55
N ALA A 176 11.94 -4.67 8.63
CA ALA A 176 12.83 -5.44 7.74
C ALA A 176 12.60 -6.96 7.88
N GLY A 177 12.45 -7.47 9.10
CA GLY A 177 12.14 -8.87 9.38
C GLY A 177 10.80 -9.32 8.78
N LEU A 178 9.76 -8.47 8.83
CA LEU A 178 8.48 -8.74 8.17
C LEU A 178 8.62 -8.85 6.65
N HIS A 179 9.47 -8.04 6.04
CA HIS A 179 9.79 -8.17 4.62
C HIS A 179 10.58 -9.45 4.32
N ILE A 180 11.46 -9.92 5.21
CA ILE A 180 12.11 -11.23 5.08
C ILE A 180 11.06 -12.36 5.15
N ALA A 181 10.08 -12.26 6.06
CA ALA A 181 8.98 -13.20 6.11
C ALA A 181 8.13 -13.19 4.82
N ALA A 182 7.88 -12.00 4.26
CA ALA A 182 7.20 -11.86 2.96
C ALA A 182 8.02 -12.47 1.81
N LEU A 183 9.35 -12.33 1.83
CA LEU A 183 10.26 -12.98 0.88
C LEU A 183 10.15 -14.51 0.98
N ALA A 184 10.21 -15.08 2.18
CA ALA A 184 10.06 -16.51 2.41
C ALA A 184 8.69 -17.02 1.93
N LEU A 185 7.62 -16.23 2.13
CA LEU A 185 6.30 -16.54 1.61
C LEU A 185 6.25 -16.52 0.08
N SER A 186 6.93 -15.55 -0.56
CA SER A 186 6.95 -15.42 -2.02
C SER A 186 7.56 -16.66 -2.71
N VAL A 187 8.53 -17.31 -2.06
CA VAL A 187 9.16 -18.56 -2.57
C VAL A 187 8.14 -19.69 -2.70
N ARG A 188 7.09 -19.69 -1.89
CA ARG A 188 6.01 -20.70 -1.92
C ARG A 188 4.93 -20.41 -2.97
N MET A 189 4.98 -19.23 -3.62
CA MET A 189 4.03 -18.90 -4.67
C MET A 189 4.29 -19.73 -5.93
N PRO A 190 3.24 -20.16 -6.64
CA PRO A 190 3.40 -20.93 -7.87
C PRO A 190 4.14 -20.11 -8.94
N HIS A 191 4.98 -20.81 -9.71
CA HIS A 191 5.68 -20.26 -10.87
C HIS A 191 4.77 -19.91 -12.05
N ALA A 192 3.46 -20.09 -11.92
CA ALA A 192 2.53 -19.89 -13.02
C ALA A 192 2.72 -18.49 -13.62
N ARG A 193 3.20 -18.44 -14.85
CA ARG A 193 3.08 -17.26 -15.69
C ARG A 193 1.58 -17.00 -15.82
N VAL A 194 1.13 -15.88 -15.33
CA VAL A 194 -0.25 -15.50 -15.58
C VAL A 194 -0.40 -15.32 -17.07
N GLY A 195 -1.30 -16.11 -17.69
CA GLY A 195 -1.49 -16.11 -19.15
C GLY A 195 -1.58 -14.68 -19.65
N LYS A 196 -1.06 -14.43 -20.87
CA LYS A 196 -1.13 -13.12 -21.51
C LYS A 196 -2.55 -12.60 -21.34
N PRO A 197 -2.76 -11.41 -20.79
CA PRO A 197 -4.08 -10.78 -20.82
C PRO A 197 -4.51 -10.79 -22.29
N GLY A 198 -5.72 -11.27 -22.58
CA GLY A 198 -6.29 -11.12 -23.92
C GLY A 198 -6.12 -9.66 -24.33
N ALA A 199 -5.83 -9.40 -25.61
CA ALA A 199 -5.64 -8.06 -26.13
C ALA A 199 -6.79 -7.18 -25.65
N VAL A 200 -6.49 -6.27 -24.71
CA VAL A 200 -7.47 -5.35 -24.16
C VAL A 200 -7.67 -4.27 -25.21
N GLU A 201 -8.88 -4.17 -25.73
CA GLU A 201 -9.25 -3.05 -26.61
C GLU A 201 -8.93 -1.74 -25.92
N GLY A 202 -8.11 -0.95 -26.59
CA GLY A 202 -7.31 0.18 -26.04
C GLY A 202 -8.08 1.44 -25.59
N ARG A 203 -9.34 1.35 -25.16
CA ARG A 203 -10.03 2.49 -24.55
C ARG A 203 -10.13 2.33 -23.04
N LEU A 204 -9.57 3.30 -22.33
CA LEU A 204 -9.76 3.42 -20.87
C LEU A 204 -11.26 3.61 -20.60
N SER A 205 -11.87 2.75 -19.78
CA SER A 205 -13.27 2.85 -19.44
C SER A 205 -13.55 4.11 -18.60
N ARG A 206 -14.80 4.61 -18.63
CA ARG A 206 -15.23 5.69 -17.73
C ARG A 206 -14.97 5.33 -16.26
N GLY A 207 -15.19 4.06 -15.88
CA GLY A 207 -14.91 3.56 -14.55
C GLY A 207 -13.42 3.67 -14.18
N PHE A 208 -12.52 3.38 -15.12
CA PHE A 208 -11.09 3.55 -14.92
C PHE A 208 -10.72 5.01 -14.64
N VAL A 209 -11.24 5.95 -15.40
CA VAL A 209 -10.96 7.39 -15.20
C VAL A 209 -11.47 7.86 -13.85
N ILE A 210 -12.72 7.52 -13.49
CA ILE A 210 -13.30 7.90 -12.19
C ILE A 210 -12.48 7.29 -11.03
N ALA A 211 -12.14 6.00 -11.13
CA ALA A 211 -11.33 5.32 -10.12
C ALA A 211 -9.96 5.98 -9.94
N THR A 212 -9.31 6.37 -11.04
CA THR A 212 -7.98 6.98 -11.01
C THR A 212 -8.03 8.40 -10.45
N VAL A 213 -8.97 9.24 -10.89
CA VAL A 213 -9.07 10.62 -10.39
C VAL A 213 -9.50 10.65 -8.93
N ALA A 214 -10.56 9.92 -8.56
CA ALA A 214 -10.99 9.84 -7.17
C ALA A 214 -9.93 9.23 -6.26
N GLY A 215 -9.27 8.17 -6.73
CA GLY A 215 -8.15 7.56 -6.02
C GLY A 215 -6.99 8.53 -5.83
N ALA A 216 -6.57 9.26 -6.85
CA ALA A 216 -5.50 10.25 -6.76
C ALA A 216 -5.81 11.35 -5.73
N LEU A 217 -7.04 11.90 -5.73
CA LEU A 217 -7.49 12.87 -4.73
C LEU A 217 -7.45 12.28 -3.31
N ALA A 218 -7.95 11.04 -3.15
CA ALA A 218 -7.93 10.37 -1.86
C ALA A 218 -6.51 10.13 -1.37
N TRP A 219 -5.59 9.69 -2.22
CA TRP A 219 -4.21 9.46 -1.86
C TRP A 219 -3.47 10.77 -1.52
N PHE A 220 -3.76 11.87 -2.22
CA PHE A 220 -3.22 13.19 -1.90
C PHE A 220 -3.60 13.64 -0.48
N VAL A 221 -4.89 13.61 -0.15
CA VAL A 221 -5.38 14.02 1.18
C VAL A 221 -4.88 13.07 2.28
N MET A 222 -4.86 11.77 2.00
CA MET A 222 -4.43 10.76 2.96
C MET A 222 -2.95 10.94 3.32
N SER A 223 -2.07 11.14 2.34
CA SER A 223 -0.63 11.29 2.60
C SER A 223 -0.31 12.56 3.39
N ALA A 224 -0.99 13.68 3.10
CA ALA A 224 -0.92 14.88 3.91
C ALA A 224 -1.33 14.60 5.37
N GLY A 225 -2.47 13.90 5.58
CA GLY A 225 -2.93 13.49 6.91
C GLY A 225 -1.94 12.58 7.65
N MET A 226 -1.30 11.65 6.97
CA MET A 226 -0.32 10.72 7.55
C MET A 226 1.00 11.42 7.95
N LEU A 227 1.40 12.48 7.25
CA LEU A 227 2.57 13.26 7.62
C LEU A 227 2.25 14.23 8.77
N HIS A 228 1.18 15.02 8.60
CA HIS A 228 0.87 16.11 9.53
C HIS A 228 0.14 15.64 10.79
N GLY A 229 -0.66 14.58 10.71
CA GLY A 229 -1.42 14.08 11.85
C GLY A 229 -0.58 13.77 13.08
N PRO A 230 0.47 12.93 12.98
CA PRO A 230 1.37 12.66 14.12
C PRO A 230 2.08 13.91 14.62
N LEU A 231 2.52 14.80 13.71
CA LEU A 231 3.19 16.05 14.08
C LEU A 231 2.23 16.98 14.82
N THR A 232 0.99 17.11 14.36
CA THR A 232 -0.06 17.91 15.03
C THR A 232 -0.42 17.34 16.40
N LEU A 233 -0.53 16.01 16.52
CA LEU A 233 -0.75 15.36 17.82
C LEU A 233 0.39 15.65 18.80
N ALA A 234 1.64 15.65 18.32
CA ALA A 234 2.81 16.00 19.13
C ALA A 234 2.75 17.49 19.59
N VAL A 235 2.37 18.41 18.70
CA VAL A 235 2.13 19.83 19.05
C VAL A 235 1.02 19.95 20.09
N CYS A 236 -0.03 19.13 20.02
CA CYS A 236 -1.08 19.06 21.05
C CYS A 236 -0.62 18.34 22.35
N SER A 237 0.69 18.08 22.52
CA SER A 237 1.28 17.42 23.69
C SER A 237 0.77 15.98 23.93
N ALA A 238 0.35 15.28 22.87
CA ALA A 238 -0.01 13.87 22.96
C ALA A 238 1.22 13.01 23.25
N ALA A 239 1.09 12.04 24.16
CA ALA A 239 2.17 11.09 24.45
C ALA A 239 2.52 10.23 23.21
N PRO A 240 3.79 9.86 23.01
CA PRO A 240 4.20 9.04 21.85
C PRO A 240 3.40 7.74 21.68
N ALA A 241 3.09 7.06 22.78
CA ALA A 241 2.26 5.85 22.76
C ALA A 241 0.83 6.13 22.25
N PHE A 242 0.25 7.30 22.59
CA PHE A 242 -1.05 7.71 22.06
C PHE A 242 -0.98 7.98 20.54
N ILE A 243 0.07 8.68 20.08
CA ILE A 243 0.28 8.96 18.66
C ILE A 243 0.38 7.64 17.88
N GLY A 244 1.16 6.67 18.37
CA GLY A 244 1.27 5.34 17.79
C GLY A 244 -0.09 4.62 17.73
N GLY A 245 -0.87 4.69 18.81
CA GLY A 245 -2.23 4.13 18.87
C GLY A 245 -3.18 4.80 17.86
N ALA A 246 -3.18 6.12 17.77
CA ALA A 246 -3.99 6.89 16.84
C ALA A 246 -3.66 6.53 15.38
N MET A 247 -2.37 6.37 15.04
CA MET A 247 -1.93 5.93 13.73
C MET A 247 -2.30 4.47 13.44
N GLY A 248 -2.22 3.58 14.41
CA GLY A 248 -2.69 2.20 14.28
C GLY A 248 -4.19 2.13 13.94
N TRP A 249 -5.02 2.89 14.65
CA TRP A 249 -6.45 3.01 14.37
C TRP A 249 -6.74 3.69 13.03
N HIS A 250 -5.95 4.70 12.64
CA HIS A 250 -6.04 5.30 11.31
C HIS A 250 -5.80 4.26 10.21
N LEU A 251 -4.72 3.47 10.31
CA LEU A 251 -4.42 2.41 9.35
C LEU A 251 -5.50 1.32 9.34
N PHE A 252 -6.04 0.93 10.50
CA PHE A 252 -7.16 0.01 10.54
C PHE A 252 -8.39 0.58 9.82
N SER A 253 -8.71 1.86 10.00
CA SER A 253 -9.82 2.53 9.33
C SER A 253 -9.63 2.61 7.81
N MET A 254 -8.38 2.68 7.31
CA MET A 254 -8.08 2.64 5.87
C MET A 254 -8.50 1.32 5.21
N TYR A 255 -8.33 0.20 5.87
CA TYR A 255 -8.58 -1.13 5.30
C TYR A 255 -9.89 -1.76 5.76
N GLY A 256 -10.49 -1.26 6.85
CA GLY A 256 -11.76 -1.75 7.40
C GLY A 256 -12.91 -1.78 6.39
N PRO A 257 -13.14 -0.73 5.58
CA PRO A 257 -14.16 -0.73 4.54
C PRO A 257 -14.05 -1.89 3.55
N ALA A 258 -12.83 -2.37 3.26
CA ALA A 258 -12.62 -3.49 2.35
C ALA A 258 -13.19 -4.81 2.92
N ALA A 259 -13.07 -5.05 4.23
CA ALA A 259 -13.64 -6.23 4.89
C ALA A 259 -15.17 -6.20 4.83
N LEU A 260 -15.77 -5.03 5.09
CA LEU A 260 -17.21 -4.85 5.02
C LEU A 260 -17.74 -5.04 3.59
N ALA A 261 -17.06 -4.44 2.60
CA ALA A 261 -17.43 -4.56 1.20
C ALA A 261 -17.25 -5.99 0.66
N ALA A 262 -16.25 -6.73 1.12
CA ALA A 262 -16.08 -8.14 0.78
C ALA A 262 -17.24 -9.00 1.31
N ARG A 263 -17.81 -8.65 2.48
CA ARG A 263 -18.91 -9.39 3.11
C ARG A 263 -20.29 -8.96 2.60
N TRP A 264 -20.49 -7.64 2.39
CA TRP A 264 -21.75 -7.04 1.99
C TRP A 264 -21.55 -6.07 0.80
N PRO A 265 -21.22 -6.57 -0.39
CA PRO A 265 -20.90 -5.72 -1.55
C PRO A 265 -22.05 -4.80 -1.98
N ALA A 266 -23.30 -5.18 -1.73
CA ALA A 266 -24.47 -4.38 -2.06
C ALA A 266 -24.55 -3.05 -1.28
N LEU A 267 -23.95 -2.97 -0.08
CA LEU A 267 -23.90 -1.76 0.73
C LEU A 267 -22.84 -0.75 0.24
N PHE A 268 -22.03 -1.15 -0.74
CA PHE A 268 -20.92 -0.34 -1.25
C PHE A 268 -21.08 -0.04 -2.75
N PRO A 269 -22.17 0.61 -3.21
CA PRO A 269 -22.30 1.02 -4.61
C PRO A 269 -21.16 1.98 -4.96
N PRO A 270 -20.37 1.74 -6.05
CA PRO A 270 -19.10 2.44 -6.23
C PRO A 270 -19.20 3.97 -6.29
N LEU A 271 -20.11 4.52 -7.10
CA LEU A 271 -20.18 5.97 -7.30
C LEU A 271 -20.63 6.76 -6.05
N PRO A 272 -21.70 6.37 -5.33
CA PRO A 272 -22.06 7.01 -4.06
C PRO A 272 -20.94 6.90 -3.02
N ILE A 273 -20.28 5.75 -2.93
CA ILE A 273 -19.20 5.53 -1.97
C ILE A 273 -17.99 6.42 -2.25
N VAL A 274 -17.66 6.70 -3.51
CA VAL A 274 -16.62 7.70 -3.86
C VAL A 274 -16.99 9.06 -3.27
N GLY A 275 -18.21 9.53 -3.47
CA GLY A 275 -18.67 10.83 -2.96
C GLY A 275 -18.62 10.93 -1.44
N ILE A 276 -19.16 9.91 -0.75
CA ILE A 276 -19.16 9.83 0.71
C ILE A 276 -17.71 9.78 1.26
N GLY A 277 -16.87 8.96 0.64
CA GLY A 277 -15.47 8.81 1.05
C GLY A 277 -14.69 10.11 0.93
N LEU A 278 -14.79 10.81 -0.21
CA LEU A 278 -14.12 12.10 -0.42
C LEU A 278 -14.66 13.17 0.56
N ALA A 279 -15.97 13.22 0.80
CA ALA A 279 -16.55 14.15 1.78
C ALA A 279 -16.03 13.88 3.21
N ALA A 280 -15.95 12.61 3.62
CA ALA A 280 -15.38 12.23 4.91
C ALA A 280 -13.90 12.64 5.04
N MET A 281 -13.11 12.48 3.97
CA MET A 281 -11.72 12.89 3.94
C MET A 281 -11.54 14.39 4.05
N LEU A 282 -12.34 15.18 3.35
CA LEU A 282 -12.30 16.65 3.43
C LEU A 282 -12.67 17.14 4.84
N ALA A 283 -13.72 16.56 5.45
CA ALA A 283 -14.11 16.87 6.83
C ALA A 283 -12.99 16.48 7.81
N GLY A 284 -12.37 15.31 7.62
CA GLY A 284 -11.24 14.85 8.43
C GLY A 284 -10.02 15.75 8.28
N ALA A 285 -9.66 16.16 7.06
CA ALA A 285 -8.57 17.10 6.82
C ALA A 285 -8.81 18.46 7.50
N ALA A 286 -10.02 19.01 7.40
CA ALA A 286 -10.39 20.23 8.12
C ALA A 286 -10.26 20.08 9.64
N ALA A 287 -10.62 18.92 10.20
CA ALA A 287 -10.47 18.63 11.61
C ALA A 287 -8.99 18.56 12.05
N VAL A 288 -8.12 17.95 11.25
CA VAL A 288 -6.66 17.86 11.50
C VAL A 288 -6.03 19.26 11.42
N LEU A 289 -6.34 20.03 10.38
CA LEU A 289 -5.79 21.37 10.15
C LEU A 289 -6.23 22.37 11.24
N SER A 290 -7.40 22.17 11.85
CA SER A 290 -7.85 23.05 12.94
C SER A 290 -7.02 22.93 14.21
N ALA A 291 -6.26 21.83 14.39
CA ALA A 291 -5.35 21.54 15.53
C ALA A 291 -5.93 21.85 16.92
N ALA A 292 -7.26 21.83 17.07
CA ALA A 292 -7.95 22.38 18.25
C ALA A 292 -7.83 21.48 19.50
N SER A 293 -7.65 20.18 19.33
CA SER A 293 -7.46 19.21 20.42
C SER A 293 -6.99 17.85 19.89
N VAL A 294 -6.36 17.07 20.77
CA VAL A 294 -5.95 15.69 20.50
C VAL A 294 -7.11 14.84 19.95
N THR A 295 -8.29 14.95 20.58
CA THR A 295 -9.49 14.21 20.17
C THR A 295 -9.93 14.58 18.76
N ARG A 296 -9.98 15.90 18.43
CA ARG A 296 -10.41 16.36 17.10
C ARG A 296 -9.45 15.88 16.01
N VAL A 297 -8.13 15.97 16.25
CA VAL A 297 -7.11 15.49 15.32
C VAL A 297 -7.24 13.97 15.12
N THR A 298 -7.42 13.21 16.20
CA THR A 298 -7.59 11.75 16.13
C THR A 298 -8.85 11.36 15.33
N VAL A 299 -9.99 12.00 15.62
CA VAL A 299 -11.24 11.75 14.86
C VAL A 299 -11.07 12.14 13.39
N GLY A 300 -10.37 13.24 13.11
CA GLY A 300 -10.02 13.66 11.75
C GLY A 300 -9.19 12.61 11.02
N LEU A 301 -8.17 12.06 11.66
CA LEU A 301 -7.35 10.98 11.09
C LEU A 301 -8.18 9.71 10.80
N LEU A 302 -9.07 9.32 11.71
CA LEU A 302 -9.96 8.18 11.47
C LEU A 302 -10.90 8.43 10.29
N ALA A 303 -11.45 9.65 10.17
CA ALA A 303 -12.31 10.03 9.05
C ALA A 303 -11.54 10.01 7.71
N ILE A 304 -10.30 10.51 7.67
CA ILE A 304 -9.42 10.43 6.50
C ILE A 304 -9.18 8.95 6.13
N GLY A 305 -8.81 8.12 7.09
CA GLY A 305 -8.55 6.70 6.85
C GLY A 305 -9.77 5.97 6.31
N MET A 306 -10.92 6.14 6.94
CA MET A 306 -12.18 5.50 6.53
C MET A 306 -12.62 5.97 5.14
N GLY A 307 -12.52 7.27 4.88
CA GLY A 307 -12.84 7.86 3.57
C GLY A 307 -11.92 7.34 2.48
N TRP A 308 -10.61 7.29 2.73
CA TRP A 308 -9.63 6.70 1.82
C TRP A 308 -9.96 5.22 1.54
N GLY A 309 -10.27 4.43 2.57
CA GLY A 309 -10.64 3.04 2.43
C GLY A 309 -11.89 2.86 1.57
N ALA A 310 -12.92 3.68 1.79
CA ALA A 310 -14.14 3.68 1.01
C ALA A 310 -13.87 3.98 -0.48
N VAL A 311 -13.07 5.03 -0.78
CA VAL A 311 -12.68 5.37 -2.16
C VAL A 311 -11.87 4.25 -2.80
N ASN A 312 -10.91 3.62 -2.09
CA ASN A 312 -10.14 2.50 -2.63
C ASN A 312 -10.98 1.25 -2.92
N VAL A 313 -11.96 0.95 -2.07
CA VAL A 313 -12.96 -0.11 -2.33
C VAL A 313 -13.74 0.18 -3.61
N ALA A 314 -14.26 1.38 -3.73
CA ALA A 314 -15.01 1.80 -4.91
C ALA A 314 -14.13 1.80 -6.17
N ALA A 315 -12.89 2.30 -6.09
CA ALA A 315 -11.93 2.31 -7.18
C ALA A 315 -11.61 0.89 -7.65
N LEU A 316 -11.31 -0.04 -6.73
CA LEU A 316 -11.02 -1.43 -7.07
C LEU A 316 -12.20 -2.10 -7.80
N ARG A 317 -13.43 -1.81 -7.37
CA ARG A 317 -14.64 -2.32 -8.02
C ARG A 317 -14.83 -1.69 -9.41
N LEU A 318 -14.71 -0.37 -9.55
CA LEU A 318 -14.80 0.33 -10.84
C LEU A 318 -13.75 -0.15 -11.86
N LEU A 319 -12.56 -0.53 -11.39
CA LEU A 319 -11.49 -1.05 -12.23
C LEU A 319 -11.79 -2.47 -12.74
N HIS A 320 -12.39 -3.33 -11.91
CA HIS A 320 -12.50 -4.77 -12.17
C HIS A 320 -13.92 -5.28 -12.43
N GLU A 321 -14.97 -4.50 -12.13
CA GLU A 321 -16.36 -4.82 -12.46
C GLU A 321 -16.66 -4.34 -13.89
N GLY A 322 -16.65 -5.24 -14.86
CA GLY A 322 -17.02 -4.95 -16.25
C GLY A 322 -15.86 -5.12 -17.24
N ALA A 323 -14.86 -4.29 -17.23
CA ALA A 323 -13.66 -4.44 -18.08
C ALA A 323 -12.49 -5.05 -17.28
N ARG A 324 -11.68 -5.86 -17.92
CA ARG A 324 -10.42 -6.34 -17.34
C ARG A 324 -9.29 -5.44 -17.82
N PRO A 325 -8.82 -4.45 -17.01
CA PRO A 325 -7.74 -3.57 -17.43
C PRO A 325 -6.44 -4.36 -17.61
N SER A 326 -5.61 -3.92 -18.53
CA SER A 326 -4.26 -4.45 -18.68
C SER A 326 -3.45 -4.15 -17.42
N ARG A 327 -2.40 -4.94 -17.14
CA ARG A 327 -1.51 -4.64 -16.00
C ARG A 327 -0.80 -3.30 -16.16
N LEU A 328 -0.51 -2.92 -17.40
CA LEU A 328 0.06 -1.60 -17.69
C LEU A 328 -0.91 -0.47 -17.34
N ALA A 329 -2.21 -0.63 -17.63
CA ALA A 329 -3.24 0.33 -17.21
C ALA A 329 -3.34 0.40 -15.68
N LEU A 330 -3.28 -0.74 -14.97
CA LEU A 330 -3.25 -0.77 -13.50
C LEU A 330 -1.99 -0.10 -12.94
N ALA A 331 -0.83 -0.31 -13.57
CA ALA A 331 0.40 0.39 -13.19
C ALA A 331 0.28 1.91 -13.38
N LEU A 332 -0.32 2.36 -14.49
CA LEU A 332 -0.61 3.78 -14.70
C LEU A 332 -1.56 4.34 -13.64
N HIS A 333 -2.62 3.60 -13.29
CA HIS A 333 -3.50 3.95 -12.19
C HIS A 333 -2.72 4.15 -10.90
N ASP A 334 -1.91 3.18 -10.49
CA ASP A 334 -1.13 3.24 -9.26
C ASP A 334 -0.09 4.38 -9.27
N VAL A 335 0.56 4.64 -10.41
CA VAL A 335 1.47 5.82 -10.55
C VAL A 335 0.73 7.13 -10.34
N CYS A 336 -0.49 7.28 -10.87
CA CYS A 336 -1.29 8.49 -10.66
C CYS A 336 -1.66 8.67 -9.18
N LEU A 337 -2.05 7.59 -8.50
CA LEU A 337 -2.39 7.62 -7.08
C LEU A 337 -1.19 7.99 -6.21
N LEU A 338 -0.08 7.30 -6.41
CA LEU A 338 1.14 7.45 -5.60
C LEU A 338 1.87 8.76 -5.92
N GLY A 339 1.83 9.22 -7.17
CA GLY A 339 2.31 10.55 -7.55
C GLY A 339 1.53 11.67 -6.86
N ALA A 340 0.20 11.55 -6.81
CA ALA A 340 -0.65 12.48 -6.07
C ALA A 340 -0.36 12.42 -4.56
N ALA A 341 -0.13 11.21 -4.01
CA ALA A 341 0.28 11.05 -2.62
C ALA A 341 1.63 11.73 -2.33
N ALA A 342 2.62 11.55 -3.20
CA ALA A 342 3.91 12.22 -3.04
C ALA A 342 3.77 13.75 -3.05
N ALA A 343 2.93 14.29 -3.95
CA ALA A 343 2.60 15.72 -3.96
C ALA A 343 1.93 16.15 -2.65
N GLY A 344 0.97 15.38 -2.13
CA GLY A 344 0.30 15.67 -0.85
C GLY A 344 1.26 15.69 0.35
N ALA A 345 2.30 14.86 0.34
CA ALA A 345 3.34 14.83 1.37
C ALA A 345 4.30 16.03 1.32
N LEU A 346 4.31 16.81 0.22
CA LEU A 346 5.22 17.94 0.01
C LEU A 346 4.52 19.31 0.08
N VAL A 347 3.18 19.35 0.00
CA VAL A 347 2.41 20.62 -0.10
C VAL A 347 2.26 21.33 1.25
N PHE A 348 2.51 20.68 2.34
CA PHE A 348 2.39 21.21 3.69
C PHE A 348 3.73 21.09 4.42
#